data_87c8859530e1874c995a1f02802874f1
#
_entry.id   87c8859530e1874c995a1f02802874f1
#
_cell.length_a   1.000
_cell.length_b   1.000
_cell.length_c   1.000
_cell.angle_alpha   90.00
_cell.angle_beta   90.00
_cell.angle_gamma   90.00
#
_symmetry.space_group_name_H-M   'P 1'
#
loop_
_entity.id
_entity.type
_entity.pdbx_description
1 polymer ?
#
loop_
_entity_poly.entity_id
_entity_poly.type
_entity_poly.pdbx_seq_one_letter_code
_entity_poly.pdbx_strand_id
1 'polypeptide(L)'
;INDAVSPQVELTAEVVIIGTAPRLVEEVVRQDLVGQKLVAGNEYMNATVTDVWLEDYVMQAIRDDGVIVDATDPSKKDVVVQIQTTVAKDTPSPKIGSQELRAGKTFILKTQTFECSGTIRYVEIGQ
;
A
#
# COMPACT_ATOMS: atom_id res chain seq x y z
N ILE A 1 -21.13 30.41 -13.30
CA ILE A 1 -20.71 30.08 -12.78
C ILE A 1 -19.86 29.38 -12.63
N ASN A 2 -19.21 29.31 -12.18
CA ASN A 2 -18.28 28.53 -12.10
C ASN A 2 -18.31 27.82 -10.92
N ASP A 3 -18.47 26.63 -11.01
CA ASP A 3 -18.36 25.77 -9.93
C ASP A 3 -16.98 25.81 -9.43
N ALA A 4 -16.82 26.09 -8.22
CA ALA A 4 -15.53 26.05 -7.60
C ALA A 4 -15.05 24.62 -7.61
N VAL A 5 -14.03 24.32 -8.38
CA VAL A 5 -13.41 23.02 -8.39
C VAL A 5 -12.38 22.99 -7.27
N SER A 6 -12.48 22.00 -6.38
CA SER A 6 -11.49 21.83 -5.33
C SER A 6 -10.11 21.68 -5.93
N PRO A 7 -9.09 22.32 -5.36
CA PRO A 7 -7.72 22.13 -5.81
C PRO A 7 -7.35 20.66 -5.74
N GLN A 8 -6.61 20.20 -6.73
CA GLN A 8 -6.07 18.86 -6.72
C GLN A 8 -4.77 18.85 -5.93
N VAL A 9 -4.64 17.91 -5.04
CA VAL A 9 -3.45 17.77 -4.21
C VAL A 9 -2.96 16.34 -4.27
N GLU A 10 -1.68 16.17 -3.94
CA GLU A 10 -1.07 14.86 -3.94
C GLU A 10 -1.42 14.12 -2.65
N LEU A 11 -1.73 12.84 -2.78
CA LEU A 11 -1.96 11.97 -1.66
C LEU A 11 -0.91 10.86 -1.70
N THR A 12 -0.26 10.63 -0.57
CA THR A 12 0.71 9.55 -0.40
C THR A 12 0.16 8.53 0.57
N ALA A 13 0.25 7.27 0.23
CA ALA A 13 -0.21 6.19 1.10
C ALA A 13 0.81 5.05 1.11
N GLU A 14 0.87 4.35 2.25
CA GLU A 14 1.68 3.14 2.37
C GLU A 14 0.77 1.94 2.52
N VAL A 15 0.97 0.95 1.66
CA VAL A 15 0.23 -0.31 1.69
C VAL A 15 1.20 -1.39 2.15
N VAL A 16 0.84 -2.11 3.21
CA VAL A 16 1.69 -3.16 3.76
C VAL A 16 1.10 -4.51 3.42
N ILE A 17 1.89 -5.37 2.79
CA ILE A 17 1.54 -6.76 2.54
C ILE A 17 2.23 -7.57 3.63
N ILE A 18 1.46 -7.98 4.62
CA ILE A 18 1.99 -8.56 5.86
C ILE A 18 2.33 -10.03 5.66
N GLY A 19 3.51 -10.43 6.15
CA GLY A 19 3.92 -11.83 6.18
C GLY A 19 4.07 -12.45 4.81
N THR A 20 4.73 -11.74 3.90
CA THR A 20 4.90 -12.18 2.51
C THR A 20 5.92 -13.30 2.41
N ALA A 21 5.54 -14.37 1.71
CA ALA A 21 6.39 -15.54 1.50
C ALA A 21 7.59 -15.20 0.60
N PRO A 22 8.72 -15.92 0.72
CA PRO A 22 9.95 -15.58 0.00
C PRO A 22 9.80 -15.50 -1.52
N ARG A 23 9.01 -16.37 -2.11
CA ARG A 23 8.82 -16.37 -3.57
C ARG A 23 8.19 -15.09 -4.05
N LEU A 24 7.19 -14.59 -3.33
CA LEU A 24 6.52 -13.36 -3.71
C LEU A 24 7.41 -12.15 -3.43
N VAL A 25 8.19 -12.19 -2.36
CA VAL A 25 9.18 -11.15 -2.09
C VAL A 25 10.17 -11.05 -3.24
N GLU A 26 10.67 -12.19 -3.71
CA GLU A 26 11.59 -12.23 -4.85
C GLU A 26 10.96 -11.60 -6.09
N GLU A 27 9.69 -11.90 -6.33
CA GLU A 27 8.98 -11.38 -7.49
C GLU A 27 8.79 -9.87 -7.41
N VAL A 28 8.48 -9.34 -6.22
CA VAL A 28 8.35 -7.91 -6.01
C VAL A 28 9.67 -7.20 -6.31
N VAL A 29 10.78 -7.77 -5.84
CA VAL A 29 12.11 -7.20 -6.08
C VAL A 29 12.46 -7.29 -7.57
N ARG A 30 12.19 -8.43 -8.20
CA ARG A 30 12.51 -8.64 -9.60
C ARG A 30 11.74 -7.68 -10.52
N GLN A 31 10.47 -7.44 -10.23
CA GLN A 31 9.63 -6.62 -11.10
C GLN A 31 9.94 -5.13 -11.01
N ASP A 32 10.57 -4.69 -9.92
CA ASP A 32 10.88 -3.27 -9.73
C ASP A 32 9.62 -2.42 -9.92
N LEU A 33 8.76 -2.48 -8.92
CA LEU A 33 7.45 -1.83 -9.00
C LEU A 33 7.49 -0.30 -9.00
N VAL A 34 8.61 0.28 -8.57
CA VAL A 34 8.73 1.75 -8.50
C VAL A 34 8.58 2.34 -9.91
N GLY A 35 7.67 3.30 -10.03
CA GLY A 35 7.38 3.94 -11.30
C GLY A 35 6.21 3.31 -12.05
N GLN A 36 5.74 2.15 -11.63
CA GLN A 36 4.62 1.51 -12.31
C GLN A 36 3.31 2.15 -11.88
N LYS A 37 2.38 2.25 -12.84
CA LYS A 37 1.05 2.77 -12.57
C LYS A 37 0.14 1.68 -12.04
N LEU A 38 -0.78 2.08 -11.16
CA LEU A 38 -1.80 1.18 -10.68
C LEU A 38 -2.90 1.01 -11.72
N VAL A 39 -3.55 -0.14 -11.67
CA VAL A 39 -4.62 -0.51 -12.60
C VAL A 39 -5.91 -0.72 -11.82
N ALA A 40 -7.01 -0.27 -12.36
CA ALA A 40 -8.34 -0.55 -11.83
C ALA A 40 -9.33 -0.56 -12.99
N GLY A 41 -10.21 -1.56 -13.01
CA GLY A 41 -11.23 -1.65 -14.05
C GLY A 41 -10.67 -1.71 -15.47
N ASN A 42 -9.56 -2.41 -15.66
CA ASN A 42 -8.87 -2.54 -16.95
C ASN A 42 -8.27 -1.23 -17.48
N GLU A 43 -8.08 -0.25 -16.61
CA GLU A 43 -7.50 1.03 -17.00
C GLU A 43 -6.37 1.41 -16.05
N TYR A 44 -5.35 2.09 -16.58
CA TYR A 44 -4.33 2.70 -15.73
C TYR A 44 -4.93 3.89 -15.00
N MET A 45 -4.69 3.93 -13.69
CA MET A 45 -5.14 5.04 -12.86
C MET A 45 -4.07 6.12 -12.79
N ASN A 46 -4.47 7.30 -12.35
CA ASN A 46 -3.52 8.37 -12.05
C ASN A 46 -2.91 8.13 -10.67
N ALA A 47 -2.22 7.01 -10.55
CA ALA A 47 -1.61 6.57 -9.30
C ALA A 47 -0.36 5.76 -9.64
N THR A 48 0.72 6.03 -8.93
CA THR A 48 2.03 5.47 -9.24
C THR A 48 2.68 4.95 -7.97
N VAL A 49 3.40 3.84 -8.10
CA VAL A 49 4.25 3.34 -7.02
C VAL A 49 5.49 4.22 -6.96
N THR A 50 5.75 4.79 -5.79
CA THR A 50 6.88 5.71 -5.62
C THR A 50 8.03 5.12 -4.82
N ASP A 51 7.77 4.10 -4.02
CA ASP A 51 8.81 3.44 -3.25
C ASP A 51 8.35 2.05 -2.82
N VAL A 52 9.30 1.15 -2.59
CA VAL A 52 9.03 -0.20 -2.10
C VAL A 52 10.17 -0.58 -1.17
N TRP A 53 9.84 -1.08 0.02
CA TRP A 53 10.86 -1.60 0.92
C TRP A 53 10.33 -2.78 1.72
N LEU A 54 11.23 -3.49 2.35
CA LEU A 54 10.93 -4.66 3.15
C LEU A 54 11.14 -4.35 4.62
N GLU A 55 10.26 -4.89 5.46
CA GLU A 55 10.38 -4.82 6.91
C GLU A 55 10.31 -6.23 7.47
N ASP A 56 10.83 -6.43 8.67
CA ASP A 56 10.74 -7.71 9.33
C ASP A 56 9.29 -8.02 9.65
N TYR A 57 8.91 -9.28 9.43
CA TYR A 57 7.60 -9.77 9.86
C TYR A 57 7.71 -10.18 11.32
N VAL A 58 6.99 -9.46 12.19
CA VAL A 58 6.99 -9.71 13.61
C VAL A 58 5.68 -10.36 14.01
N MET A 59 5.75 -11.46 14.71
CA MET A 59 4.59 -12.18 15.21
C MET A 59 4.72 -12.33 16.72
N GLN A 60 3.61 -12.57 17.41
CA GLN A 60 3.63 -12.83 18.82
C GLN A 60 3.78 -14.33 19.06
N ALA A 61 4.65 -14.70 20.01
CA ALA A 61 4.87 -16.07 20.41
C ALA A 61 4.75 -16.17 21.91
N ILE A 62 4.32 -17.35 22.38
CA ILE A 62 4.22 -17.62 23.82
C ILE A 62 5.45 -18.41 24.24
N ARG A 63 6.21 -17.86 25.18
CA ARG A 63 7.35 -18.55 25.74
C ARG A 63 6.91 -19.67 26.69
N ASP A 64 7.85 -20.54 27.04
CA ASP A 64 7.56 -21.64 27.95
C ASP A 64 7.02 -21.20 29.32
N ASP A 65 7.38 -19.99 29.74
CA ASP A 65 6.90 -19.42 31.00
C ASP A 65 5.54 -18.70 30.86
N GLY A 66 4.92 -18.78 29.68
CA GLY A 66 3.61 -18.16 29.43
C GLY A 66 3.66 -16.70 29.08
N VAL A 67 4.84 -16.11 28.98
CA VAL A 67 4.99 -14.70 28.60
C VAL A 67 4.86 -14.56 27.09
N ILE A 68 4.07 -13.58 26.65
CA ILE A 68 3.93 -13.26 25.21
C ILE A 68 5.08 -12.35 24.82
N VAL A 69 5.81 -12.73 23.77
CA VAL A 69 6.95 -11.96 23.26
C VAL A 69 6.81 -11.78 21.76
N ASP A 70 7.41 -10.72 21.25
CA ASP A 70 7.51 -10.53 19.81
C ASP A 70 8.60 -11.43 19.25
N ALA A 71 8.34 -12.05 18.12
CA ALA A 71 9.29 -12.94 17.45
C ALA A 71 9.30 -12.62 15.96
N THR A 72 10.47 -12.62 15.36
CA THR A 72 10.63 -12.41 13.93
C THR A 72 10.65 -13.75 13.21
N ASP A 73 9.87 -13.88 12.14
CA ASP A 73 9.93 -15.05 11.27
C ASP A 73 10.85 -14.72 10.10
N PRO A 74 12.08 -15.24 10.06
CA PRO A 74 13.03 -14.86 9.01
C PRO A 74 12.65 -15.36 7.62
N SER A 75 11.69 -16.29 7.54
CA SER A 75 11.24 -16.78 6.24
C SER A 75 10.22 -15.85 5.57
N LYS A 76 9.77 -14.82 6.29
CA LYS A 76 8.75 -13.90 5.76
C LYS A 76 9.18 -12.47 5.95
N LYS A 77 8.63 -11.60 5.11
CA LYS A 77 8.85 -10.16 5.21
C LYS A 77 7.54 -9.44 5.02
N ASP A 78 7.44 -8.26 5.62
CA ASP A 78 6.38 -7.32 5.28
C ASP A 78 6.87 -6.50 4.10
N VAL A 79 6.08 -6.46 3.04
CA VAL A 79 6.40 -5.64 1.87
C VAL A 79 5.61 -4.35 1.99
N VAL A 80 6.31 -3.22 2.02
CA VAL A 80 5.67 -1.91 2.10
C VAL A 80 5.78 -1.25 0.74
N VAL A 81 4.64 -0.84 0.19
CA VAL A 81 4.57 -0.18 -1.11
C VAL A 81 4.00 1.21 -0.89
N GLN A 82 4.78 2.22 -1.23
CA GLN A 82 4.31 3.60 -1.17
C GLN A 82 3.74 3.98 -2.52
N ILE A 83 2.54 4.54 -2.49
CA ILE A 83 1.86 4.96 -3.70
C ILE A 83 1.47 6.43 -3.60
N GLN A 84 1.39 7.08 -4.74
CA GLN A 84 0.95 8.47 -4.83
C GLN A 84 -0.12 8.60 -5.88
N THR A 85 -1.11 9.42 -5.57
CA THR A 85 -2.19 9.77 -6.50
C THR A 85 -2.56 11.23 -6.28
N THR A 86 -3.43 11.74 -7.13
CA THR A 86 -3.95 13.10 -7.01
C THR A 86 -5.44 13.02 -6.67
N VAL A 87 -5.86 13.79 -5.67
CA VAL A 87 -7.25 13.82 -5.23
C VAL A 87 -7.69 15.26 -5.03
N ALA A 88 -8.99 15.49 -5.00
CA ALA A 88 -9.51 16.79 -4.63
C ALA A 88 -9.20 17.04 -3.15
N LYS A 89 -8.71 18.22 -2.83
CA LYS A 89 -8.26 18.55 -1.48
C LYS A 89 -9.33 18.33 -0.43
N ASP A 90 -10.56 18.64 -0.76
CA ASP A 90 -11.67 18.62 0.19
C ASP A 90 -12.52 17.35 0.09
N THR A 91 -12.07 16.34 -0.63
CA THR A 91 -12.86 15.13 -0.76
C THR A 91 -12.97 14.39 0.57
N PRO A 92 -14.17 13.97 0.98
CA PRO A 92 -14.32 13.14 2.18
C PRO A 92 -13.94 11.68 1.94
N SER A 93 -13.74 11.27 0.69
CA SER A 93 -13.45 9.90 0.33
C SER A 93 -12.42 9.84 -0.79
N PRO A 94 -11.13 10.05 -0.48
CA PRO A 94 -10.10 9.90 -1.50
C PRO A 94 -10.07 8.46 -2.00
N LYS A 95 -9.93 8.27 -3.31
CA LYS A 95 -9.99 6.95 -3.93
C LYS A 95 -8.98 6.78 -5.04
N ILE A 96 -8.60 5.53 -5.27
CA ILE A 96 -7.98 5.09 -6.51
C ILE A 96 -8.95 4.07 -7.10
N GLY A 97 -9.52 4.39 -8.26
CA GLY A 97 -10.60 3.58 -8.80
C GLY A 97 -11.80 3.61 -7.84
N SER A 98 -12.24 2.44 -7.42
CA SER A 98 -13.36 2.31 -6.47
C SER A 98 -12.90 2.10 -5.04
N GLN A 99 -11.60 2.05 -4.79
CA GLN A 99 -11.07 1.77 -3.47
C GLN A 99 -10.75 3.06 -2.71
N GLU A 100 -11.34 3.21 -1.54
CA GLU A 100 -11.07 4.36 -0.69
C GLU A 100 -9.70 4.24 -0.02
N LEU A 101 -9.03 5.37 0.14
CA LEU A 101 -7.69 5.42 0.73
C LEU A 101 -7.81 5.90 2.18
N ARG A 102 -7.92 4.95 3.09
CA ARG A 102 -8.00 5.23 4.54
C ARG A 102 -7.05 4.31 5.28
N ALA A 103 -6.35 4.83 6.25
CA ALA A 103 -5.51 3.99 7.11
C ALA A 103 -6.38 2.94 7.81
N GLY A 104 -5.91 1.72 7.81
CA GLY A 104 -6.63 0.58 8.37
C GLY A 104 -7.45 -0.21 7.37
N LYS A 105 -7.66 0.34 6.18
CA LYS A 105 -8.50 -0.31 5.18
C LYS A 105 -7.68 -1.26 4.32
N THR A 106 -8.28 -2.38 3.92
CA THR A 106 -7.69 -3.29 2.96
C THR A 106 -7.67 -2.64 1.58
N PHE A 107 -6.56 -2.77 0.88
CA PHE A 107 -6.38 -2.20 -0.44
C PHE A 107 -5.79 -3.26 -1.36
N ILE A 108 -6.38 -3.43 -2.54
CA ILE A 108 -5.85 -4.33 -3.55
C ILE A 108 -4.86 -3.54 -4.41
N LEU A 109 -3.58 -3.83 -4.24
CA LEU A 109 -2.52 -3.21 -5.03
C LEU A 109 -2.41 -3.98 -6.33
N LYS A 110 -2.63 -3.31 -7.45
CA LYS A 110 -2.66 -3.96 -8.74
C LYS A 110 -1.89 -3.14 -9.75
N THR A 111 -0.91 -3.76 -10.39
CA THR A 111 -0.21 -3.19 -11.54
C THR A 111 -0.45 -4.09 -12.73
N GLN A 112 0.22 -3.84 -13.85
CA GLN A 112 0.02 -4.67 -15.03
C GLN A 112 0.33 -6.15 -14.78
N THR A 113 1.33 -6.43 -13.95
CA THR A 113 1.81 -7.81 -13.76
C THR A 113 1.86 -8.24 -12.31
N PHE A 114 1.29 -7.46 -11.39
CA PHE A 114 1.33 -7.76 -9.97
C PHE A 114 -0.02 -7.41 -9.34
N GLU A 115 -0.51 -8.28 -8.48
CA GLU A 115 -1.71 -8.00 -7.70
C GLU A 115 -1.60 -8.65 -6.34
N CYS A 116 -1.82 -7.88 -5.30
CA CYS A 116 -1.81 -8.41 -3.94
C CYS A 116 -2.65 -7.53 -3.04
N SER A 117 -3.28 -8.15 -2.05
CA SER A 117 -4.07 -7.44 -1.06
C SER A 117 -3.17 -7.04 0.10
N GLY A 118 -3.25 -5.79 0.50
CA GLY A 118 -2.51 -5.28 1.65
C GLY A 118 -3.41 -4.42 2.53
N THR A 119 -2.82 -3.86 3.58
CA THR A 119 -3.52 -2.95 4.48
C THR A 119 -2.87 -1.59 4.37
N ILE A 120 -3.68 -0.56 4.23
CA ILE A 120 -3.18 0.81 4.22
C ILE A 120 -2.75 1.17 5.64
N ARG A 121 -1.49 1.52 5.80
CA ARG A 121 -0.91 1.84 7.11
C ARG A 121 -0.79 3.34 7.32
N TYR A 122 -0.67 4.12 6.26
CA TYR A 122 -0.36 5.54 6.33
C TYR A 122 -1.00 6.26 5.16
N VAL A 123 -1.61 7.41 5.44
CA VAL A 123 -2.18 8.27 4.40
C VAL A 123 -1.84 9.71 4.74
N GLU A 124 -1.29 10.43 3.77
CA GLU A 124 -1.00 11.84 3.93
C GLU A 124 -1.52 12.59 2.72
N ILE A 125 -2.33 13.61 2.97
CA ILE A 125 -2.84 14.47 1.90
C ILE A 125 -2.00 15.74 1.91
N GLY A 126 -1.40 16.06 0.78
CA GLY A 126 -0.57 17.23 0.63
C GLY A 126 -1.38 18.51 0.62
N GLN A 127 -0.67 19.62 0.61
CA GLN A 127 -1.31 20.94 0.67
C GLN A 127 -1.30 21.66 -0.66
#